data_95bc6981527b7dc367be3c786b81f3d3
#
_entry.id   95bc6981527b7dc367be3c786b81f3d3
#
_cell.length_a   1.000
_cell.length_b   1.000
_cell.length_c   1.000
_cell.angle_alpha   90.00
_cell.angle_beta   90.00
_cell.angle_gamma   90.00
#
_symmetry.space_group_name_H-M   'P 1'
#
loop_
_entity.id
_entity.type
_entity.pdbx_description
1 polymer ?
#
loop_
_entity_poly.entity_id
_entity_poly.type
_entity_poly.pdbx_seq_one_letter_code
_entity_poly.pdbx_strand_id
1 'polypeptide(L)'
;MRGLIRNLKEGHAIWYSPDQDFGLKQGIMAPFFGTPAATVTAHRRLLKISKAVPIPLYFYRTGDLKDPRYHVLIEPVVDNLPSDNELDDATRVNQIIERQLRIAPTQYMWFHRRFKTRPEGFEKIY
;
A
#
# COMPACT_ATOMS: atom_id res chain seq x y z
N MET A 1 -11.09 10.54 8.19
CA MET A 1 -9.84 11.33 8.04
C MET A 1 -9.49 12.15 9.28
N ARG A 2 -10.37 13.07 9.80
CA ARG A 2 -10.06 13.91 10.99
C ARG A 2 -9.67 13.10 12.24
N GLY A 3 -10.41 12.03 12.56
CA GLY A 3 -10.11 11.15 13.70
C GLY A 3 -8.75 10.46 13.57
N LEU A 4 -8.41 9.97 12.37
CA LEU A 4 -7.10 9.34 12.11
C LEU A 4 -5.94 10.32 12.35
N ILE A 5 -6.09 11.56 11.86
CA ILE A 5 -5.06 12.59 12.04
C ILE A 5 -4.90 12.93 13.53
N ARG A 6 -5.99 13.03 14.28
CA ARG A 6 -5.94 13.29 15.71
C ARG A 6 -5.20 12.18 16.45
N ASN A 7 -5.58 10.92 16.22
CA ASN A 7 -4.94 9.77 16.87
C ASN A 7 -3.44 9.70 16.56
N LEU A 8 -3.04 9.95 15.30
CA LEU A 8 -1.62 10.02 14.93
C LEU A 8 -0.87 11.13 15.68
N LYS A 9 -1.49 12.32 15.85
CA LYS A 9 -0.89 13.42 16.62
C LYS A 9 -0.79 13.15 18.12
N GLU A 10 -1.66 12.30 18.64
CA GLU A 10 -1.66 11.82 20.03
C GLU A 10 -0.66 10.66 20.24
N GLY A 11 0.09 10.27 19.21
CA GLY A 11 1.11 9.21 19.29
C GLY A 11 0.58 7.79 19.09
N HIS A 12 -0.67 7.64 18.65
CA HIS A 12 -1.22 6.32 18.35
C HIS A 12 -0.76 5.82 16.97
N ALA A 13 -0.55 4.52 16.84
CA ALA A 13 -0.33 3.87 15.57
C ALA A 13 -1.65 3.65 14.83
N ILE A 14 -1.62 3.74 13.49
CA ILE A 14 -2.75 3.48 12.62
C ILE A 14 -2.34 2.45 11.58
N TRP A 15 -3.16 1.42 11.42
CA TRP A 15 -3.07 0.52 10.27
C TRP A 15 -3.63 1.19 9.02
N TYR A 16 -2.86 1.15 7.93
CA TYR A 16 -3.26 1.69 6.64
C TYR A 16 -2.88 0.72 5.52
N SER A 17 -3.86 0.28 4.71
CA SER A 17 -3.67 -0.60 3.55
C SER A 17 -3.81 0.20 2.26
N PRO A 18 -2.73 0.54 1.56
CA PRO A 18 -2.76 1.32 0.31
C PRO A 18 -2.93 0.48 -0.96
N ASP A 19 -3.11 -0.81 -0.83
CA ASP A 19 -3.02 -1.81 -1.91
C ASP A 19 -4.30 -2.02 -2.71
N GLN A 20 -5.38 -1.30 -2.39
CA GLN A 20 -6.66 -1.41 -3.09
C GLN A 20 -6.79 -0.37 -4.21
N ASP A 21 -7.48 -0.77 -5.29
CA ASP A 21 -7.86 0.12 -6.38
C ASP A 21 -9.20 0.81 -6.07
N PHE A 22 -9.15 2.10 -5.72
CA PHE A 22 -10.35 2.96 -5.53
C PHE A 22 -10.59 3.90 -6.72
N GLY A 23 -9.91 3.67 -7.84
CA GLY A 23 -9.98 4.49 -9.04
C GLY A 23 -9.22 5.81 -8.93
N LEU A 24 -9.21 6.55 -10.04
CA LEU A 24 -8.41 7.78 -10.17
C LEU A 24 -8.97 8.98 -9.38
N LYS A 25 -10.19 8.89 -8.85
CA LYS A 25 -10.71 9.94 -7.94
C LYS A 25 -9.99 9.95 -6.59
N GLN A 26 -9.34 8.87 -6.20
CA GLN A 26 -8.67 8.72 -4.90
C GLN A 26 -7.18 8.40 -5.00
N GLY A 27 -6.65 8.34 -6.22
CA GLY A 27 -5.25 8.01 -6.47
C GLY A 27 -4.81 8.35 -7.88
N ILE A 28 -3.63 7.90 -8.21
CA ILE A 28 -3.01 8.10 -9.53
C ILE A 28 -2.57 6.76 -10.13
N MET A 29 -2.31 6.74 -11.42
CA MET A 29 -1.65 5.59 -12.06
C MET A 29 -0.18 5.56 -11.64
N ALA A 30 0.22 4.48 -11.00
CA ALA A 30 1.61 4.18 -10.67
C ALA A 30 1.93 2.73 -11.05
N PRO A 31 3.19 2.41 -11.40
CA PRO A 31 3.56 1.04 -11.73
C PRO A 31 3.39 0.11 -10.53
N PHE A 32 2.84 -1.08 -10.77
CA PHE A 32 2.76 -2.20 -9.84
C PHE A 32 3.09 -3.48 -10.61
N PHE A 33 4.21 -4.13 -10.27
CA PHE A 33 4.82 -5.19 -11.09
C PHE A 33 4.98 -4.82 -12.57
N GLY A 34 5.40 -3.58 -12.84
CA GLY A 34 5.57 -3.05 -14.19
C GLY A 34 4.27 -2.70 -14.92
N THR A 35 3.11 -2.95 -14.33
CA THR A 35 1.80 -2.67 -14.92
C THR A 35 1.17 -1.43 -14.28
N PRO A 36 0.63 -0.46 -15.04
CA PRO A 36 -0.07 0.68 -14.47
C PRO A 36 -1.25 0.25 -13.61
N ALA A 37 -1.31 0.70 -12.37
CA ALA A 37 -2.37 0.42 -11.41
C ALA A 37 -2.79 1.68 -10.65
N ALA A 38 -4.10 1.89 -10.47
CA ALA A 38 -4.59 3.01 -9.69
C ALA A 38 -4.18 2.85 -8.22
N THR A 39 -3.35 3.75 -7.73
CA THR A 39 -2.72 3.69 -6.41
C THR A 39 -3.20 4.86 -5.56
N VAL A 40 -3.75 4.54 -4.39
CA VAL A 40 -4.31 5.53 -3.45
C VAL A 40 -3.20 6.41 -2.87
N THR A 41 -3.42 7.72 -2.83
CA THR A 41 -2.44 8.68 -2.34
C THR A 41 -2.83 9.38 -1.03
N ALA A 42 -3.90 8.90 -0.37
CA ALA A 42 -4.40 9.48 0.88
C ALA A 42 -3.36 9.47 2.03
N HIS A 43 -2.42 8.51 2.02
CA HIS A 43 -1.30 8.46 2.97
C HIS A 43 -0.46 9.74 2.96
N ARG A 44 -0.25 10.37 1.80
CA ARG A 44 0.50 11.63 1.69
C ARG A 44 -0.10 12.71 2.59
N ARG A 45 -1.43 12.89 2.51
CA ARG A 45 -2.14 13.86 3.33
C ARG A 45 -2.07 13.52 4.82
N LEU A 46 -2.23 12.24 5.16
CA LEU A 46 -2.10 11.76 6.54
C LEU A 46 -0.73 12.12 7.11
N LEU A 47 0.34 11.74 6.41
CA LEU A 47 1.72 11.96 6.85
C LEU A 47 2.08 13.45 6.91
N LYS A 48 1.69 14.25 5.89
CA LYS A 48 1.96 15.72 5.88
C LYS A 48 1.35 16.43 7.09
N ILE A 49 0.11 16.09 7.45
CA ILE A 49 -0.62 16.81 8.51
C ILE A 49 -0.27 16.28 9.90
N SER A 50 -0.10 14.97 10.06
CA SER A 50 0.18 14.35 11.36
C SER A 50 1.66 14.36 11.74
N LYS A 51 2.56 14.44 10.76
CA LYS A 51 4.01 14.22 10.91
C LYS A 51 4.32 12.79 11.38
N ALA A 52 3.40 11.85 11.18
CA ALA A 52 3.60 10.46 11.52
C ALA A 52 4.68 9.82 10.64
N VAL A 53 5.31 8.79 11.17
CA VAL A 53 6.37 8.05 10.52
C VAL A 53 5.78 6.79 9.89
N PRO A 54 5.94 6.56 8.57
CA PRO A 54 5.45 5.37 7.90
C PRO A 54 6.40 4.18 8.12
N ILE A 55 5.86 3.09 8.64
CA ILE A 55 6.57 1.84 8.89
C ILE A 55 5.87 0.73 8.09
N PRO A 56 6.54 0.13 7.08
CA PRO A 56 5.96 -0.98 6.35
C PRO A 56 5.79 -2.21 7.24
N LEU A 57 4.65 -2.86 7.10
CA LEU A 57 4.28 -4.04 7.86
C LEU A 57 3.68 -5.08 6.93
N TYR A 58 4.11 -6.33 7.03
CA TYR A 58 3.58 -7.43 6.24
C TYR A 58 3.33 -8.65 7.10
N PHE A 59 2.19 -9.31 6.86
CA PHE A 59 1.85 -10.58 7.47
C PHE A 59 1.84 -11.67 6.44
N TYR A 60 2.43 -12.80 6.75
CA TYR A 60 2.32 -14.00 5.95
C TYR A 60 2.33 -15.24 6.82
N ARG A 61 1.89 -16.34 6.25
CA ARG A 61 1.81 -17.63 6.92
C ARG A 61 2.72 -18.63 6.24
N THR A 62 3.37 -19.47 7.04
CA THR A 62 4.05 -20.70 6.61
C THR A 62 3.45 -21.91 7.30
N GLY A 63 3.89 -23.12 6.92
CA GLY A 63 3.31 -24.35 7.39
C GLY A 63 2.03 -24.72 6.64
N ASP A 64 1.42 -25.82 7.02
CA ASP A 64 0.15 -26.28 6.46
C ASP A 64 -1.06 -25.74 7.24
N LEU A 65 -2.26 -26.13 6.83
CA LEU A 65 -3.49 -25.68 7.51
C LEU A 65 -3.68 -26.29 8.91
N LYS A 66 -2.96 -27.38 9.23
CA LYS A 66 -3.06 -28.07 10.54
C LYS A 66 -2.06 -27.50 11.54
N ASP A 67 -0.92 -27.01 11.05
CA ASP A 67 0.13 -26.36 11.87
C ASP A 67 0.59 -25.04 11.22
N PRO A 68 -0.24 -24.00 11.22
CA PRO A 68 0.09 -22.72 10.62
C PRO A 68 1.03 -21.91 11.52
N ARG A 69 2.06 -21.31 10.92
CA ARG A 69 2.94 -20.35 11.59
C ARG A 69 2.74 -18.98 10.97
N TYR A 70 2.44 -17.99 11.79
CA TYR A 70 2.23 -16.62 11.35
C TYR A 70 3.48 -15.78 11.59
N HIS A 71 3.86 -15.02 10.58
CA HIS A 71 5.02 -14.14 10.60
C HIS A 71 4.57 -12.70 10.46
N VAL A 72 5.21 -11.82 11.20
CA VAL A 72 5.07 -10.37 11.10
C VAL A 72 6.42 -9.81 10.70
N LEU A 73 6.49 -9.21 9.52
CA LEU A 73 7.67 -8.52 9.04
C LEU A 73 7.45 -7.02 9.23
N ILE A 74 8.30 -6.39 10.04
CA ILE A 74 8.33 -4.93 10.23
C ILE A 74 9.61 -4.44 9.58
N GLU A 75 9.47 -3.58 8.58
CA GLU A 75 10.62 -3.02 7.86
C GLU A 75 11.06 -1.68 8.49
N PRO A 76 12.26 -1.19 8.16
CA PRO A 76 12.67 0.14 8.57
C PRO A 76 11.72 1.24 8.10
N VAL A 77 11.74 2.37 8.79
CA VAL A 77 11.03 3.59 8.42
C VAL A 77 11.30 3.96 6.96
N VAL A 78 10.26 4.40 6.27
CA VAL A 78 10.41 4.93 4.92
C VAL A 78 10.72 6.42 4.99
N ASP A 79 12.00 6.76 4.80
CA ASP A 79 12.44 8.15 4.76
C ASP A 79 11.90 8.90 3.54
N ASN A 80 11.76 10.23 3.67
CA ASN A 80 11.28 11.11 2.61
C ASN A 80 9.93 10.66 2.00
N LEU A 81 9.03 10.16 2.83
CA LEU A 81 7.64 9.91 2.48
C LEU A 81 6.73 10.71 3.41
N PRO A 82 5.91 11.62 2.91
CA PRO A 82 5.75 11.95 1.50
C PRO A 82 6.83 12.92 0.98
N SER A 83 7.25 12.71 -0.26
CA SER A 83 8.08 13.64 -1.02
C SER A 83 7.23 14.78 -1.63
N ASP A 84 7.81 15.58 -2.51
CA ASP A 84 7.05 16.58 -3.28
C ASP A 84 6.38 15.99 -4.53
N ASN A 85 6.81 14.83 -4.99
CA ASN A 85 6.27 14.13 -6.16
C ASN A 85 5.29 13.02 -5.75
N GLU A 86 4.03 13.17 -6.17
CA GLU A 86 2.98 12.21 -5.85
C GLU A 86 3.15 10.87 -6.56
N LEU A 87 3.64 10.88 -7.80
CA LEU A 87 3.88 9.66 -8.56
C LEU A 87 5.04 8.86 -7.98
N ASP A 88 6.10 9.53 -7.55
CA ASP A 88 7.24 8.87 -6.91
C ASP A 88 6.82 8.21 -5.59
N ASP A 89 6.01 8.90 -4.78
CA ASP A 89 5.49 8.35 -3.54
C ASP A 89 4.61 7.13 -3.77
N ALA A 90 3.69 7.20 -4.74
CA ALA A 90 2.83 6.07 -5.11
C ALA A 90 3.64 4.88 -5.65
N THR A 91 4.66 5.18 -6.46
CA THR A 91 5.58 4.16 -6.99
C THR A 91 6.38 3.48 -5.88
N ARG A 92 6.91 4.25 -4.94
CA ARG A 92 7.65 3.71 -3.77
C ARG A 92 6.77 2.84 -2.89
N VAL A 93 5.52 3.26 -2.63
CA VAL A 93 4.56 2.45 -1.88
C VAL A 93 4.28 1.14 -2.61
N ASN A 94 4.05 1.16 -3.91
CA ASN A 94 3.87 -0.05 -4.71
C ASN A 94 5.10 -0.97 -4.65
N GLN A 95 6.31 -0.44 -4.78
CA GLN A 95 7.55 -1.22 -4.69
C GLN A 95 7.74 -1.89 -3.32
N ILE A 96 7.32 -1.24 -2.23
CA ILE A 96 7.31 -1.86 -0.90
C ILE A 96 6.36 -3.06 -0.90
N ILE A 97 5.14 -2.89 -1.38
CA ILE A 97 4.14 -3.97 -1.47
C ILE A 97 4.64 -5.10 -2.37
N GLU A 98 5.21 -4.79 -3.54
CA GLU A 98 5.77 -5.80 -4.45
C GLU A 98 6.85 -6.65 -3.79
N ARG A 99 7.76 -6.02 -3.06
CA ARG A 99 8.84 -6.70 -2.35
C ARG A 99 8.27 -7.66 -1.30
N GLN A 100 7.28 -7.20 -0.53
CA GLN A 100 6.61 -8.01 0.48
C GLN A 100 5.83 -9.17 -0.14
N LEU A 101 5.12 -8.94 -1.24
CA LEU A 101 4.35 -9.96 -1.94
C LEU A 101 5.20 -11.09 -2.54
N ARG A 102 6.46 -10.81 -2.90
CA ARG A 102 7.38 -11.88 -3.37
C ARG A 102 7.67 -12.93 -2.32
N ILE A 103 7.44 -12.65 -1.04
CA ILE A 103 7.62 -13.61 0.06
C ILE A 103 6.51 -14.68 0.03
N ALA A 104 5.26 -14.27 -0.19
CA ALA A 104 4.11 -15.17 -0.20
C ALA A 104 3.03 -14.70 -1.20
N PRO A 105 3.29 -14.78 -2.51
CA PRO A 105 2.43 -14.17 -3.53
C PRO A 105 1.01 -14.78 -3.60
N THR A 106 0.86 -16.03 -3.20
CA THR A 106 -0.44 -16.72 -3.15
C THR A 106 -1.33 -16.26 -1.99
N GLN A 107 -0.80 -15.51 -1.03
CA GLN A 107 -1.54 -15.00 0.12
C GLN A 107 -2.02 -13.57 -0.08
N TYR A 108 -1.68 -12.94 -1.20
CA TYR A 108 -2.23 -11.63 -1.53
C TYR A 108 -3.69 -11.73 -1.95
N MET A 109 -4.43 -10.74 -1.56
CA MET A 109 -5.88 -10.69 -1.77
C MET A 109 -6.23 -10.28 -3.22
N TRP A 110 -5.83 -11.09 -4.21
CA TRP A 110 -6.01 -10.83 -5.64
C TRP A 110 -7.46 -10.57 -6.06
N PHE A 111 -8.44 -11.03 -5.32
CA PHE A 111 -9.86 -10.79 -5.61
C PHE A 111 -10.26 -9.32 -5.47
N HIS A 112 -9.47 -8.45 -4.88
CA HIS A 112 -9.67 -6.99 -4.91
C HIS A 112 -9.51 -6.38 -6.29
N ARG A 113 -9.11 -7.18 -7.29
CA ARG A 113 -8.95 -6.71 -8.67
C ARG A 113 -8.04 -5.48 -8.72
N ARG A 114 -6.78 -5.66 -8.30
CA ARG A 114 -5.77 -4.57 -8.18
C ARG A 114 -5.59 -3.74 -9.44
N PHE A 115 -5.92 -4.30 -10.61
CA PHE A 115 -5.80 -3.67 -11.92
C PHE A 115 -7.16 -3.38 -12.58
N LYS A 116 -8.24 -3.21 -11.82
CA LYS A 116 -9.57 -2.98 -12.41
C LYS A 116 -9.69 -1.62 -13.12
N THR A 117 -9.00 -0.60 -12.61
CA THR A 117 -8.91 0.71 -13.26
C THR A 117 -7.73 0.69 -14.23
N ARG A 118 -8.01 0.90 -15.51
CA ARG A 118 -6.99 0.88 -16.56
C ARG A 118 -6.82 2.27 -17.18
N PRO A 119 -5.62 2.64 -17.62
CA PRO A 119 -5.42 3.82 -18.46
C PRO A 119 -6.20 3.67 -19.76
N GLU A 120 -6.52 4.78 -20.40
CA GLU A 120 -7.10 4.80 -21.74
C GLU A 120 -6.20 4.04 -22.73
N GLY A 121 -6.80 3.23 -23.60
CA GLY A 121 -6.09 2.39 -24.58
C GLY A 121 -5.53 1.07 -24.04
N PHE A 122 -5.67 0.79 -22.75
CA PHE A 122 -5.25 -0.49 -22.18
C PHE A 122 -6.41 -1.49 -22.10
N GLU A 123 -6.15 -2.74 -22.44
CA GLU A 123 -7.13 -3.82 -22.31
C GLU A 123 -7.53 -4.05 -20.85
N LYS A 124 -8.78 -4.51 -20.66
CA LYS A 124 -9.25 -4.96 -19.35
C LYS A 124 -8.55 -6.26 -18.97
N ILE A 125 -8.16 -6.36 -17.71
CA ILE A 125 -7.55 -7.58 -17.14
C ILE A 125 -8.64 -8.49 -16.55
N TYR A 126 -9.79 -7.92 -16.18
CA TYR A 126 -10.92 -8.64 -15.56
C TYR A 126 -12.21 -8.40 -16.33
#